data_505e63174b1673935e43b8107f8f4a8b
#
_entry.id   505e63174b1673935e43b8107f8f4a8b
#
_cell.length_a   1.000
_cell.length_b   1.000
_cell.length_c   1.000
_cell.angle_alpha   90.00
_cell.angle_beta   90.00
_cell.angle_gamma   90.00
#
_symmetry.space_group_name_H-M   'P 1'
#
loop_
_entity.id
_entity.type
_entity.pdbx_description
1 polymer ?
#
loop_
_entity_poly.entity_id
_entity_poly.type
_entity_poly.pdbx_seq_one_letter_code
_entity_poly.pdbx_strand_id
1 'polypeptide(L)'
;MLLAMINLEKWNALPKYYQNILEQAGHLANNWMMAKYDTVNPTALKKLLANGAKLHGFSQPIMEASFKATRELNAEVATTNVNFKKFLESITAYSSVGYQWFQVAEVGYDNFMARHSQS
;
A
#
# COMPACT_ATOMS: atom_id res chain seq x y z
N MET A 1 -0.78 6.46 0.35
CA MET A 1 -2.10 6.29 1.00
C MET A 1 -2.67 7.66 1.28
N LEU A 2 -3.93 7.91 0.92
CA LEU A 2 -4.64 9.14 1.24
C LEU A 2 -5.59 8.87 2.41
N LEU A 3 -5.71 9.83 3.32
CA LEU A 3 -6.57 9.73 4.49
C LEU A 3 -7.56 10.89 4.51
N ALA A 4 -8.84 10.60 4.76
CA ALA A 4 -9.83 11.58 5.13
C ALA A 4 -9.97 11.55 6.67
N MET A 5 -9.66 12.68 7.32
CA MET A 5 -9.78 12.81 8.77
C MET A 5 -10.96 13.69 9.13
N ILE A 6 -11.77 13.22 10.07
CA ILE A 6 -12.93 13.95 10.56
C ILE A 6 -12.74 14.17 12.06
N ASN A 7 -13.00 15.39 12.53
CA ASN A 7 -12.99 15.70 13.96
C ASN A 7 -14.02 14.81 14.68
N LEU A 8 -13.62 14.15 15.78
CA LEU A 8 -14.44 13.16 16.47
C LEU A 8 -15.74 13.75 17.03
N GLU A 9 -15.72 14.97 17.59
CA GLU A 9 -16.93 15.61 18.09
C GLU A 9 -17.93 15.92 16.98
N LYS A 10 -17.43 16.40 15.82
CA LYS A 10 -18.27 16.65 14.64
C LYS A 10 -18.82 15.36 14.07
N TRP A 11 -18.03 14.31 14.05
CA TRP A 11 -18.50 12.97 13.65
C TRP A 11 -19.62 12.46 14.55
N ASN A 12 -19.43 12.55 15.87
CA ASN A 12 -20.43 12.09 16.84
C ASN A 12 -21.70 12.94 16.84
N ALA A 13 -21.63 14.20 16.44
CA ALA A 13 -22.79 15.08 16.28
C ALA A 13 -23.60 14.81 15.00
N LEU A 14 -23.03 14.07 14.02
CA LEU A 14 -23.76 13.71 12.81
C LEU A 14 -24.84 12.68 13.12
N PRO A 15 -26.07 12.81 12.56
CA PRO A 15 -27.03 11.73 12.52
C PRO A 15 -26.44 10.46 11.93
N LYS A 16 -26.84 9.29 12.45
CA LYS A 16 -26.28 8.00 12.02
C LYS A 16 -26.41 7.76 10.52
N TYR A 17 -27.45 8.25 9.90
CA TYR A 17 -27.64 8.19 8.45
C TYR A 17 -26.49 8.86 7.68
N TYR A 18 -26.05 10.06 8.09
CA TYR A 18 -24.94 10.74 7.44
C TYR A 18 -23.58 10.06 7.72
N GLN A 19 -23.38 9.53 8.92
CA GLN A 19 -22.18 8.74 9.22
C GLN A 19 -22.08 7.55 8.26
N ASN A 20 -23.16 6.79 8.07
CA ASN A 20 -23.21 5.65 7.16
C ASN A 20 -22.93 6.06 5.70
N ILE A 21 -23.48 7.19 5.23
CA ILE A 21 -23.21 7.69 3.88
C ILE A 21 -21.71 7.99 3.71
N LEU A 22 -21.08 8.65 4.68
CA LEU A 22 -19.66 9.00 4.62
C LEU A 22 -18.76 7.75 4.65
N GLU A 23 -19.12 6.75 5.47
CA GLU A 23 -18.41 5.47 5.50
C GLU A 23 -18.50 4.74 4.15
N GLN A 24 -19.70 4.64 3.57
CA GLN A 24 -19.90 4.01 2.26
C GLN A 24 -19.18 4.77 1.14
N ALA A 25 -19.22 6.11 1.17
CA ALA A 25 -18.48 6.94 0.22
C ALA A 25 -16.97 6.70 0.31
N GLY A 26 -16.43 6.53 1.53
CA GLY A 26 -15.03 6.18 1.76
C GLY A 26 -14.66 4.82 1.14
N HIS A 27 -15.47 3.79 1.35
CA HIS A 27 -15.26 2.48 0.74
C HIS A 27 -15.32 2.53 -0.79
N LEU A 28 -16.32 3.21 -1.34
CA LEU A 28 -16.46 3.38 -2.80
C LEU A 28 -15.26 4.13 -3.39
N ALA A 29 -14.84 5.22 -2.76
CA ALA A 29 -13.70 6.01 -3.19
C ALA A 29 -12.40 5.20 -3.17
N ASN A 30 -12.20 4.33 -2.17
CA ASN A 30 -11.05 3.45 -2.10
C ASN A 30 -11.01 2.46 -3.28
N ASN A 31 -12.11 1.77 -3.55
CA ASN A 31 -12.19 0.82 -4.67
C ASN A 31 -12.00 1.53 -6.03
N TRP A 32 -12.65 2.68 -6.20
CA TRP A 32 -12.52 3.48 -7.42
C TRP A 32 -11.08 3.97 -7.63
N MET A 33 -10.43 4.41 -6.55
CA MET A 33 -9.04 4.89 -6.60
C MET A 33 -8.09 3.79 -7.05
N MET A 34 -8.20 2.58 -6.49
CA MET A 34 -7.36 1.44 -6.88
C MET A 34 -7.51 1.14 -8.38
N ALA A 35 -8.75 0.96 -8.85
CA ALA A 35 -9.02 0.69 -10.27
C ALA A 35 -8.54 1.83 -11.18
N LYS A 36 -8.67 3.08 -10.73
CA LYS A 36 -8.21 4.25 -11.49
C LYS A 36 -6.69 4.30 -11.60
N TYR A 37 -5.96 4.00 -10.53
CA TYR A 37 -4.49 3.92 -10.57
C TYR A 37 -4.01 2.86 -11.55
N ASP A 38 -4.57 1.66 -11.51
CA ASP A 38 -4.18 0.57 -12.41
C ASP A 38 -4.46 0.89 -13.88
N THR A 39 -5.46 1.71 -14.16
CA THR A 39 -5.79 2.15 -15.52
C THR A 39 -4.90 3.29 -16.01
N VAL A 40 -4.60 4.27 -15.15
CA VAL A 40 -3.93 5.52 -15.56
C VAL A 40 -2.41 5.43 -15.49
N ASN A 41 -1.88 4.75 -14.47
CA ASN A 41 -0.44 4.70 -14.22
C ASN A 41 0.38 4.08 -15.37
N PRO A 42 -0.04 2.99 -16.03
CA PRO A 42 0.71 2.44 -17.16
C PRO A 42 0.88 3.44 -18.30
N THR A 43 -0.17 4.21 -18.60
CA THR A 43 -0.13 5.25 -19.64
C THR A 43 0.76 6.42 -19.22
N ALA A 44 0.69 6.85 -17.96
CA ALA A 44 1.55 7.89 -17.43
C ALA A 44 3.02 7.48 -17.45
N LEU A 45 3.34 6.24 -17.07
CA LEU A 45 4.70 5.69 -17.13
C LEU A 45 5.25 5.68 -18.55
N LYS A 46 4.45 5.23 -19.54
CA LYS A 46 4.85 5.27 -20.95
C LYS A 46 5.19 6.69 -21.42
N LYS A 47 4.43 7.70 -21.01
CA LYS A 47 4.72 9.10 -21.32
C LYS A 47 6.02 9.58 -20.65
N LEU A 48 6.29 9.20 -19.42
CA LEU A 48 7.54 9.54 -18.74
C LEU A 48 8.76 8.96 -19.47
N LEU A 49 8.68 7.69 -19.86
CA LEU A 49 9.75 7.02 -20.62
C LEU A 49 9.97 7.67 -21.98
N ALA A 50 8.89 8.01 -22.70
CA ALA A 50 8.96 8.71 -23.98
C ALA A 50 9.60 10.09 -23.85
N ASN A 51 9.50 10.74 -22.69
CA ASN A 51 10.12 12.03 -22.37
C ASN A 51 11.55 11.89 -21.78
N GLY A 52 12.16 10.71 -21.89
CA GLY A 52 13.57 10.48 -21.50
C GLY A 52 13.79 10.05 -20.06
N ALA A 53 12.74 9.79 -19.27
CA ALA A 53 12.90 9.18 -17.94
C ALA A 53 13.49 7.76 -18.08
N LYS A 54 14.39 7.40 -17.17
CA LYS A 54 15.00 6.06 -17.13
C LYS A 54 14.54 5.32 -15.88
N LEU A 55 14.07 4.09 -16.05
CA LEU A 55 13.76 3.22 -14.93
C LEU A 55 15.02 2.49 -14.46
N HIS A 56 15.28 2.57 -13.17
CA HIS A 56 16.35 1.83 -12.54
C HIS A 56 15.78 1.02 -11.36
N GLY A 57 16.03 -0.28 -11.37
CA GLY A 57 15.77 -1.13 -10.21
C GLY A 57 16.83 -0.87 -9.12
N PHE A 58 16.44 -0.91 -7.86
CA PHE A 58 17.39 -0.92 -6.77
C PHE A 58 18.18 -2.23 -6.79
N SER A 59 19.49 -2.12 -6.58
CA SER A 59 20.35 -3.31 -6.49
C SER A 59 20.04 -4.10 -5.21
N GLN A 60 20.31 -5.41 -5.25
CA GLN A 60 20.08 -6.29 -4.08
C GLN A 60 20.73 -5.76 -2.79
N PRO A 61 21.99 -5.29 -2.78
CA PRO A 61 22.61 -4.72 -1.57
C PRO A 61 21.86 -3.50 -1.02
N ILE A 62 21.32 -2.63 -1.89
CA ILE A 62 20.51 -1.47 -1.45
C ILE A 62 19.23 -1.95 -0.81
N MET A 63 18.54 -2.92 -1.40
CA MET A 63 17.30 -3.47 -0.86
C MET A 63 17.54 -4.12 0.51
N GLU A 64 18.58 -4.90 0.65
CA GLU A 64 18.95 -5.55 1.92
C GLU A 64 19.34 -4.54 3.01
N ALA A 65 20.14 -3.54 2.67
CA ALA A 65 20.53 -2.49 3.60
C ALA A 65 19.31 -1.67 4.08
N SER A 66 18.39 -1.32 3.16
CA SER A 66 17.16 -0.60 3.47
C SER A 66 16.23 -1.44 4.35
N PHE A 67 16.09 -2.73 4.06
CA PHE A 67 15.30 -3.65 4.86
C PHE A 67 15.84 -3.78 6.29
N LYS A 68 17.15 -3.96 6.44
CA LYS A 68 17.83 -4.02 7.74
C LYS A 68 17.63 -2.74 8.53
N ALA A 69 17.92 -1.59 7.94
CA ALA A 69 17.77 -0.28 8.58
C ALA A 69 16.31 -0.02 9.02
N THR A 70 15.33 -0.39 8.20
CA THR A 70 13.91 -0.27 8.54
C THR A 70 13.55 -1.14 9.76
N ARG A 71 14.06 -2.36 9.84
CA ARG A 71 13.80 -3.23 10.98
C ARG A 71 14.43 -2.71 12.27
N GLU A 72 15.65 -2.22 12.20
CA GLU A 72 16.37 -1.64 13.34
C GLU A 72 15.64 -0.40 13.86
N LEU A 73 15.27 0.52 12.97
CA LEU A 73 14.50 1.73 13.33
C LEU A 73 13.13 1.39 13.93
N ASN A 74 12.40 0.46 13.32
CA ASN A 74 11.11 0.03 13.83
C ASN A 74 11.21 -0.59 15.23
N ALA A 75 12.24 -1.40 15.47
CA ALA A 75 12.49 -1.97 16.78
C ALA A 75 12.82 -0.87 17.82
N GLU A 76 13.66 0.08 17.47
CA GLU A 76 14.01 1.22 18.33
C GLU A 76 12.75 2.05 18.69
N VAL A 77 11.97 2.48 17.71
CA VAL A 77 10.76 3.30 17.94
C VAL A 77 9.74 2.53 18.77
N ALA A 78 9.61 1.22 18.58
CA ALA A 78 8.69 0.39 19.34
C ALA A 78 9.05 0.29 20.85
N THR A 79 10.30 0.56 21.24
CA THR A 79 10.70 0.58 22.66
C THR A 79 10.13 1.79 23.42
N THR A 80 9.94 2.92 22.73
CA THR A 80 9.55 4.20 23.33
C THR A 80 8.11 4.60 23.04
N ASN A 81 7.49 4.03 21.99
CA ASN A 81 6.15 4.38 21.55
C ASN A 81 5.21 3.16 21.53
N VAL A 82 4.38 3.06 22.57
CA VAL A 82 3.44 1.95 22.77
C VAL A 82 2.41 1.83 21.63
N ASN A 83 1.94 2.95 21.09
CA ASN A 83 0.97 2.93 19.98
C ASN A 83 1.64 2.44 18.70
N PHE A 84 2.85 2.89 18.44
CA PHE A 84 3.65 2.41 17.30
C PHE A 84 3.92 0.91 17.41
N LYS A 85 4.29 0.43 18.61
CA LYS A 85 4.51 -1.00 18.86
C LYS A 85 3.28 -1.84 18.50
N LYS A 86 2.09 -1.47 19.01
CA LYS A 86 0.83 -2.17 18.69
C LYS A 86 0.54 -2.19 17.18
N PHE A 87 0.77 -1.06 16.52
CA PHE A 87 0.59 -0.96 15.07
C PHE A 87 1.58 -1.83 14.30
N LEU A 88 2.85 -1.82 14.70
CA LEU A 88 3.90 -2.64 14.10
C LEU A 88 3.62 -4.15 14.26
N GLU A 89 3.19 -4.57 15.45
CA GLU A 89 2.79 -5.97 15.71
C GLU A 89 1.64 -6.40 14.80
N SER A 90 0.60 -5.57 14.67
CA SER A 90 -0.56 -5.83 13.81
C SER A 90 -0.17 -5.93 12.33
N ILE A 91 0.62 -4.98 11.83
CA ILE A 91 1.10 -5.00 10.43
C ILE A 91 1.98 -6.21 10.17
N THR A 92 2.89 -6.54 11.09
CA THR A 92 3.80 -7.68 10.91
C THR A 92 3.03 -9.01 10.88
N ALA A 93 2.06 -9.18 11.75
CA ALA A 93 1.20 -10.36 11.77
C ALA A 93 0.41 -10.50 10.45
N TYR A 94 -0.22 -9.42 9.99
CA TYR A 94 -0.94 -9.42 8.71
C TYR A 94 -0.02 -9.70 7.51
N SER A 95 1.13 -9.02 7.45
CA SER A 95 2.08 -9.15 6.33
C SER A 95 2.62 -10.57 6.19
N SER A 96 2.89 -11.26 7.32
CA SER A 96 3.41 -12.63 7.28
C SER A 96 2.44 -13.61 6.61
N VAL A 97 1.14 -13.48 6.88
CA VAL A 97 0.08 -14.29 6.25
C VAL A 97 -0.19 -13.82 4.83
N GLY A 98 -0.21 -12.51 4.62
CA GLY A 98 -0.46 -11.89 3.31
C GLY A 98 0.58 -12.31 2.27
N TYR A 99 1.85 -12.28 2.60
CA TYR A 99 2.90 -12.72 1.67
C TYR A 99 2.77 -14.20 1.27
N GLN A 100 2.40 -15.07 2.21
CA GLN A 100 2.16 -16.48 1.90
C GLN A 100 0.98 -16.65 0.93
N TRP A 101 -0.10 -15.92 1.17
CA TRP A 101 -1.28 -15.95 0.30
C TRP A 101 -0.97 -15.43 -1.11
N PHE A 102 -0.37 -14.25 -1.21
CA PHE A 102 -0.07 -13.64 -2.52
C PHE A 102 0.93 -14.44 -3.36
N GLN A 103 1.88 -15.14 -2.73
CA GLN A 103 2.75 -16.08 -3.45
C GLN A 103 1.98 -17.17 -4.17
N VAL A 104 0.92 -17.69 -3.55
CA VAL A 104 0.10 -18.76 -4.13
C VAL A 104 -0.94 -18.20 -5.11
N ALA A 105 -1.62 -17.11 -4.71
CA ALA A 105 -2.77 -16.60 -5.46
C ALA A 105 -2.37 -15.80 -6.71
N GLU A 106 -1.31 -14.99 -6.63
CA GLU A 106 -1.03 -13.97 -7.66
C GLU A 106 0.36 -14.07 -8.25
N VAL A 107 1.41 -14.11 -7.46
CA VAL A 107 2.82 -14.00 -7.92
C VAL A 107 3.19 -15.07 -8.95
N GLY A 108 2.70 -16.29 -8.79
CA GLY A 108 2.96 -17.38 -9.74
C GLY A 108 2.42 -17.09 -11.13
N TYR A 109 1.17 -16.67 -11.20
CA TYR A 109 0.50 -16.33 -12.45
C TYR A 109 1.07 -15.05 -13.08
N ASP A 110 1.28 -14.01 -12.29
CA ASP A 110 1.82 -12.73 -12.75
C ASP A 110 3.22 -12.89 -13.34
N ASN A 111 4.09 -13.67 -12.70
CA ASN A 111 5.41 -14.00 -13.23
C ASN A 111 5.35 -14.80 -14.54
N PHE A 112 4.39 -15.73 -14.66
CA PHE A 112 4.18 -16.47 -15.89
C PHE A 112 3.74 -15.50 -16.99
N MET A 113 2.72 -14.69 -16.77
CA MET A 113 2.19 -13.75 -17.76
C MET A 113 3.21 -12.67 -18.14
N ALA A 114 3.99 -12.16 -17.19
CA ALA A 114 5.02 -11.16 -17.48
C ALA A 114 6.11 -11.67 -18.44
N ARG A 115 6.40 -12.96 -18.41
CA ARG A 115 7.37 -13.59 -19.34
C ARG A 115 6.79 -13.87 -20.73
N HIS A 116 5.47 -14.09 -20.84
CA HIS A 116 4.81 -14.50 -22.09
C HIS A 116 4.09 -13.37 -22.81
N SER A 117 3.81 -12.26 -22.13
CA SER A 117 3.16 -11.09 -22.73
C SER A 117 4.09 -10.22 -23.58
N GLN A 118 5.39 -10.57 -23.69
CA GLN A 118 6.37 -9.85 -24.51
C GLN A 118 6.62 -10.53 -25.87
N SER A 119 5.94 -11.61 -26.15
CA SER A 119 5.89 -12.29 -27.45
C SER A 119 4.60 -11.88 -28.17
#